data_950e5c69a2b247b5cfdf24472c0848da
#
_entry.id   950e5c69a2b247b5cfdf24472c0848da
#
_cell.length_a   1.000
_cell.length_b   1.000
_cell.length_c   1.000
_cell.angle_alpha   90.00
_cell.angle_beta   90.00
_cell.angle_gamma   90.00
#
_symmetry.space_group_name_H-M   'P 1'
#
loop_
_entity.id
_entity.type
_entity.pdbx_description
1 polymer ?
#
loop_
_entity_poly.entity_id
_entity_poly.type
_entity_poly.pdbx_seq_one_letter_code
_entity_poly.pdbx_strand_id
1 'polypeptide(L)'
;MKKIVSVAFSVLMLCSLLLLGIASAGNPAYSMTCYTSGVFGTINGQWGSGEYNEGEPVNMSNNARFTYMANTLGYSVCFMIDFFGDNTDDAGDLWQICLDSDNSGGAAPDTDDFLIEVQGHTTINTYKGNGTGWAPITPDFQEITWADSITTTPWNASAHWMFELRDTDREQGQIKIGDAPNGLRVAAYDASTNTTSSWAPDSDADVPSTWGVIANYDPEAYIPEGFSIVFLVLLSSVAVVVSFYFMRKRPKTARYSSAKTAINTL
;
A
#
# COMPACT_ATOMS: atom_id res chain seq x y z
N MET A 1 -29.58 2.81 37.29
CA MET A 1 -28.16 2.40 37.23
C MET A 1 -27.92 1.18 36.32
N LYS A 2 -28.59 0.04 36.50
CA LYS A 2 -28.35 -1.19 35.68
C LYS A 2 -28.50 -0.99 34.16
N LYS A 3 -29.47 -0.18 33.68
CA LYS A 3 -29.66 0.09 32.23
C LYS A 3 -28.55 0.94 31.62
N ILE A 4 -27.93 1.86 32.39
CA ILE A 4 -26.84 2.72 31.91
C ILE A 4 -25.54 1.92 31.77
N VAL A 5 -25.29 0.99 32.70
CA VAL A 5 -24.14 0.11 32.65
C VAL A 5 -24.23 -0.84 31.45
N SER A 6 -25.44 -1.35 31.15
CA SER A 6 -25.67 -2.23 29.98
C SER A 6 -25.39 -1.51 28.64
N VAL A 7 -25.85 -0.25 28.49
CA VAL A 7 -25.60 0.55 27.26
C VAL A 7 -24.12 0.89 27.13
N ALA A 8 -23.44 1.28 28.22
CA ALA A 8 -22.02 1.57 28.19
C ALA A 8 -21.18 0.34 27.82
N PHE A 9 -21.56 -0.84 28.32
CA PHE A 9 -20.88 -2.12 27.99
C PHE A 9 -21.09 -2.51 26.52
N SER A 10 -22.31 -2.32 25.99
CA SER A 10 -22.60 -2.59 24.57
C SER A 10 -21.86 -1.66 23.64
N VAL A 11 -21.73 -0.37 23.98
CA VAL A 11 -20.94 0.61 23.20
C VAL A 11 -19.45 0.27 23.28
N LEU A 12 -18.94 -0.12 24.44
CA LEU A 12 -17.53 -0.53 24.59
C LEU A 12 -17.23 -1.80 23.79
N MET A 13 -18.15 -2.76 23.78
CA MET A 13 -18.02 -3.99 23.00
C MET A 13 -18.09 -3.72 21.48
N LEU A 14 -18.94 -2.79 21.06
CA LEU A 14 -19.02 -2.37 19.66
C LEU A 14 -17.76 -1.61 19.22
N CYS A 15 -17.22 -0.74 20.07
CA CYS A 15 -15.95 -0.06 19.83
C CYS A 15 -14.77 -1.03 19.81
N SER A 16 -14.75 -2.07 20.64
CA SER A 16 -13.69 -3.08 20.61
C SER A 16 -13.77 -3.98 19.37
N LEU A 17 -14.98 -4.25 18.83
CA LEU A 17 -15.15 -4.95 17.56
C LEU A 17 -14.72 -4.10 16.36
N LEU A 18 -14.87 -2.77 16.41
CA LEU A 18 -14.40 -1.84 15.38
C LEU A 18 -12.87 -1.61 15.43
N LEU A 19 -12.25 -1.94 16.57
CA LEU A 19 -10.78 -1.95 16.73
C LEU A 19 -10.15 -3.30 16.36
N LEU A 20 -10.93 -4.31 16.01
CA LEU A 20 -10.44 -5.54 15.40
C LEU A 20 -10.02 -5.22 13.96
N GLY A 21 -8.85 -4.65 13.90
CA GLY A 21 -7.89 -4.71 12.84
C GLY A 21 -8.42 -4.50 11.42
N ILE A 22 -8.15 -3.34 10.83
CA ILE A 22 -7.57 -3.38 9.50
C ILE A 22 -6.21 -4.03 9.75
N ALA A 23 -6.14 -5.34 9.70
CA ALA A 23 -4.88 -6.04 9.62
C ALA A 23 -4.29 -5.62 8.28
N SER A 24 -3.28 -4.74 8.30
CA SER A 24 -2.37 -4.60 7.19
C SER A 24 -1.78 -5.99 7.00
N ALA A 25 -2.15 -6.65 5.94
CA ALA A 25 -1.84 -8.06 5.78
C ALA A 25 -0.40 -8.27 5.32
N GLY A 26 0.23 -7.26 4.74
CA GLY A 26 1.66 -7.21 4.50
C GLY A 26 2.45 -6.99 5.80
N ASN A 27 3.76 -7.10 5.73
CA ASN A 27 4.66 -6.88 6.84
C ASN A 27 4.86 -5.37 7.11
N PRO A 28 4.20 -4.77 8.12
CA PRO A 28 4.24 -3.33 8.36
C PRO A 28 5.60 -2.82 8.86
N ALA A 29 6.53 -3.71 9.22
CA ALA A 29 7.91 -3.34 9.53
C ALA A 29 8.65 -2.82 8.29
N TYR A 30 8.17 -3.18 7.11
CA TYR A 30 8.69 -2.73 5.82
C TYR A 30 7.59 -1.96 5.11
N SER A 31 7.61 -0.65 5.28
CA SER A 31 6.63 0.26 4.69
C SER A 31 7.34 1.34 3.89
N MET A 32 6.81 1.67 2.73
CA MET A 32 7.29 2.77 1.91
C MET A 32 6.16 3.64 1.40
N THR A 33 6.51 4.85 1.00
CA THR A 33 5.64 5.74 0.24
C THR A 33 6.04 5.68 -1.22
N CYS A 34 5.09 5.46 -2.11
CA CYS A 34 5.32 5.58 -3.54
C CYS A 34 5.25 7.06 -3.92
N TYR A 35 6.32 7.55 -4.54
CA TYR A 35 6.36 8.93 -5.01
C TYR A 35 5.62 9.08 -6.34
N THR A 36 4.94 10.21 -6.51
CA THR A 36 4.34 10.56 -7.79
C THR A 36 5.31 11.37 -8.62
N SER A 37 5.51 10.97 -9.88
CA SER A 37 6.33 11.70 -10.85
C SER A 37 5.48 12.23 -12.00
N GLY A 38 5.80 13.42 -12.47
CA GLY A 38 5.18 13.98 -13.68
C GLY A 38 5.69 13.33 -14.96
N VAL A 39 6.85 12.72 -14.95
CA VAL A 39 7.51 12.12 -16.11
C VAL A 39 8.23 10.86 -15.71
N PHE A 40 7.89 9.75 -16.35
CA PHE A 40 8.70 8.54 -16.30
C PHE A 40 9.83 8.63 -17.32
N GLY A 41 10.97 8.03 -16.97
CA GLY A 41 12.06 7.79 -17.88
C GLY A 41 11.69 6.90 -19.07
N THR A 42 12.63 6.76 -19.99
CA THR A 42 12.50 5.79 -21.07
C THR A 42 12.83 4.41 -20.53
N ILE A 43 11.97 3.44 -20.71
CA ILE A 43 12.23 2.05 -20.31
C ILE A 43 13.23 1.46 -21.31
N ASN A 44 14.49 1.40 -20.91
CA ASN A 44 15.61 0.95 -21.77
C ASN A 44 16.70 0.17 -21.04
N GLY A 45 16.52 -0.08 -19.73
CA GLY A 45 17.48 -0.76 -18.87
C GLY A 45 18.73 0.05 -18.56
N GLN A 46 18.69 1.38 -18.74
CA GLN A 46 19.84 2.25 -18.51
C GLN A 46 19.44 3.48 -17.68
N TRP A 47 20.32 3.89 -16.80
CA TRP A 47 20.10 5.11 -16.04
C TRP A 47 20.22 6.35 -16.92
N GLY A 48 19.12 7.06 -17.10
CA GLY A 48 19.06 8.36 -17.76
C GLY A 48 19.20 9.52 -16.78
N SER A 49 19.82 10.61 -17.23
CA SER A 49 19.93 11.82 -16.40
C SER A 49 18.55 12.42 -16.14
N GLY A 50 18.16 12.52 -14.87
CA GLY A 50 16.85 13.06 -14.45
C GLY A 50 15.78 12.00 -14.27
N GLU A 51 16.03 10.74 -14.59
CA GLU A 51 15.15 9.62 -14.28
C GLU A 51 15.22 9.28 -12.79
N TYR A 52 14.11 8.84 -12.23
CA TYR A 52 13.99 8.40 -10.83
C TYR A 52 14.45 9.41 -9.77
N ASN A 53 14.59 10.69 -10.09
CA ASN A 53 15.05 11.73 -9.17
C ASN A 53 14.05 12.02 -8.03
N GLU A 54 12.79 11.68 -8.23
CA GLU A 54 11.70 11.96 -7.29
C GLU A 54 11.43 10.76 -6.37
N GLY A 55 11.99 9.58 -6.68
CA GLY A 55 11.86 8.38 -5.87
C GLY A 55 13.13 8.13 -5.04
N GLU A 56 13.00 8.13 -3.72
CA GLU A 56 14.08 7.66 -2.84
C GLU A 56 14.27 6.15 -3.05
N PRO A 57 15.47 5.70 -3.49
CA PRO A 57 15.69 4.27 -3.67
C PRO A 57 15.67 3.53 -2.34
N VAL A 58 15.00 2.40 -2.34
CA VAL A 58 14.87 1.52 -1.19
C VAL A 58 15.90 0.38 -1.29
N ASN A 59 16.68 0.17 -0.25
CA ASN A 59 17.64 -0.91 -0.22
C ASN A 59 16.92 -2.27 -0.06
N MET A 60 17.19 -3.19 -0.98
CA MET A 60 16.80 -4.60 -0.88
C MET A 60 17.84 -5.39 -0.10
N SER A 61 19.13 -5.06 -0.32
CA SER A 61 20.30 -5.63 0.34
C SER A 61 21.46 -4.65 0.24
N ASN A 62 22.66 -5.09 0.63
CA ASN A 62 23.90 -4.34 0.35
C ASN A 62 24.26 -4.29 -1.13
N ASN A 63 23.68 -5.18 -1.94
CA ASN A 63 24.01 -5.40 -3.34
C ASN A 63 22.87 -5.01 -4.30
N ALA A 64 21.72 -4.57 -3.80
CA ALA A 64 20.58 -4.22 -4.63
C ALA A 64 19.71 -3.15 -3.99
N ARG A 65 19.07 -2.35 -4.83
CA ARG A 65 18.03 -1.39 -4.47
C ARG A 65 16.96 -1.33 -5.54
N PHE A 66 15.83 -0.77 -5.19
CA PHE A 66 14.77 -0.49 -6.17
C PHE A 66 14.15 0.87 -5.92
N THR A 67 13.47 1.36 -6.94
CA THR A 67 12.59 2.52 -6.86
C THR A 67 11.24 2.15 -7.45
N TYR A 68 10.19 2.61 -6.81
CA TYR A 68 8.82 2.48 -7.27
C TYR A 68 8.18 3.85 -7.34
N MET A 69 7.63 4.20 -8.50
CA MET A 69 7.00 5.48 -8.74
C MET A 69 5.66 5.31 -9.47
N ALA A 70 4.70 6.19 -9.16
CA ALA A 70 3.46 6.33 -9.91
C ALA A 70 3.48 7.64 -10.71
N ASN A 71 2.73 7.74 -11.81
CA ASN A 71 2.55 9.04 -12.45
C ASN A 71 1.55 9.90 -11.66
N THR A 72 1.58 11.22 -11.88
CA THR A 72 0.73 12.19 -11.16
C THR A 72 -0.76 11.98 -11.36
N LEU A 73 -1.17 11.27 -12.42
CA LEU A 73 -2.54 10.89 -12.69
C LEU A 73 -2.90 9.53 -12.07
N GLY A 74 -1.89 8.80 -11.52
CA GLY A 74 -2.09 7.53 -10.85
C GLY A 74 -2.34 6.33 -11.75
N TYR A 75 -2.36 6.49 -13.07
CA TYR A 75 -2.71 5.40 -13.99
C TYR A 75 -1.54 4.49 -14.36
N SER A 76 -0.31 4.98 -14.27
CA SER A 76 0.88 4.20 -14.61
C SER A 76 1.83 4.12 -13.43
N VAL A 77 2.52 3.00 -13.32
CA VAL A 77 3.58 2.78 -12.34
C VAL A 77 4.86 2.36 -13.04
N CYS A 78 5.98 2.67 -12.41
CA CYS A 78 7.30 2.32 -12.90
C CYS A 78 8.14 1.74 -11.77
N PHE A 79 8.81 0.63 -12.05
CA PHE A 79 9.78 -0.01 -11.20
C PHE A 79 11.16 0.09 -11.82
N MET A 80 12.16 0.35 -11.01
CA MET A 80 13.55 0.23 -11.36
C MET A 80 14.25 -0.61 -10.29
N ILE A 81 15.01 -1.63 -10.71
CA ILE A 81 15.87 -2.42 -9.83
C ILE A 81 17.31 -2.21 -10.29
N ASP A 82 18.16 -1.84 -9.34
CA ASP A 82 19.58 -1.61 -9.52
C ASP A 82 20.34 -2.70 -8.74
N PHE A 83 20.91 -3.69 -9.44
CA PHE A 83 21.48 -4.89 -8.84
C PHE A 83 22.99 -4.91 -8.99
N PHE A 84 23.70 -4.23 -8.07
CA PHE A 84 25.17 -4.11 -8.13
C PHE A 84 25.92 -5.40 -7.86
N GLY A 85 25.23 -6.41 -7.33
CA GLY A 85 25.80 -7.71 -7.01
C GLY A 85 26.05 -8.59 -8.23
N ASP A 86 25.47 -8.23 -9.38
CA ASP A 86 25.49 -9.04 -10.55
C ASP A 86 25.91 -8.25 -11.81
N ASN A 87 26.82 -8.82 -12.59
CA ASN A 87 27.29 -8.32 -13.88
C ASN A 87 27.49 -9.45 -14.90
N THR A 88 26.94 -10.60 -14.65
CA THR A 88 26.96 -11.78 -15.52
C THR A 88 25.62 -11.96 -16.23
N ASP A 89 25.60 -12.62 -17.37
CA ASP A 89 24.38 -12.92 -18.12
C ASP A 89 24.11 -14.41 -17.99
N ASP A 90 23.32 -14.75 -16.98
CA ASP A 90 23.00 -16.14 -16.63
C ASP A 90 21.54 -16.47 -16.93
N ALA A 91 21.29 -17.56 -17.62
CA ALA A 91 19.93 -17.98 -17.98
C ALA A 91 19.01 -18.27 -16.78
N GLY A 92 19.59 -18.36 -15.57
CA GLY A 92 18.88 -18.57 -14.33
C GLY A 92 18.59 -17.30 -13.54
N ASP A 93 19.07 -16.12 -13.97
CA ASP A 93 18.83 -14.87 -13.32
C ASP A 93 17.33 -14.50 -13.35
N LEU A 94 16.90 -13.79 -12.30
CA LEU A 94 15.48 -13.55 -12.11
C LEU A 94 15.20 -12.16 -11.55
N TRP A 95 14.29 -11.44 -12.19
CA TRP A 95 13.62 -10.28 -11.63
C TRP A 95 12.21 -10.68 -11.21
N GLN A 96 11.78 -10.30 -10.01
CA GLN A 96 10.43 -10.59 -9.53
C GLN A 96 9.81 -9.34 -8.91
N ILE A 97 8.56 -9.08 -9.28
CA ILE A 97 7.69 -8.08 -8.65
C ILE A 97 6.39 -8.77 -8.30
N CYS A 98 6.09 -8.87 -7.00
CA CYS A 98 4.81 -9.38 -6.50
C CYS A 98 4.00 -8.22 -5.95
N LEU A 99 2.72 -8.19 -6.28
CA LEU A 99 1.77 -7.13 -5.95
C LEU A 99 0.53 -7.77 -5.32
N ASP A 100 0.11 -7.26 -4.18
CA ASP A 100 -1.15 -7.57 -3.50
C ASP A 100 -1.98 -6.28 -3.52
N SER A 101 -3.01 -6.27 -4.37
CA SER A 101 -3.72 -5.04 -4.76
C SER A 101 -4.53 -4.42 -3.63
N ASP A 102 -5.03 -5.20 -2.70
CA ASP A 102 -5.85 -4.75 -1.57
C ASP A 102 -5.14 -4.92 -0.21
N ASN A 103 -3.87 -5.40 -0.24
CA ASN A 103 -3.06 -5.68 0.93
C ASN A 103 -3.76 -6.65 1.90
N SER A 104 -4.42 -7.67 1.35
CA SER A 104 -5.10 -8.72 2.13
C SER A 104 -4.12 -9.72 2.73
N GLY A 105 -2.95 -9.89 2.11
CA GLY A 105 -1.89 -10.81 2.50
C GLY A 105 -2.31 -12.26 2.38
N GLY A 106 -1.84 -13.06 3.31
CA GLY A 106 -2.19 -14.47 3.32
C GLY A 106 -0.99 -15.41 3.31
N ALA A 107 -1.29 -16.70 3.41
CA ALA A 107 -0.31 -17.78 3.35
C ALA A 107 -0.11 -18.33 1.92
N ALA A 108 -0.87 -17.84 0.95
CA ALA A 108 -0.76 -18.14 -0.46
C ALA A 108 -1.38 -16.98 -1.26
N PRO A 109 -0.90 -16.74 -2.51
CA PRO A 109 -1.43 -15.69 -3.37
C PRO A 109 -2.90 -15.91 -3.71
N ASP A 110 -3.72 -14.87 -3.57
CA ASP A 110 -5.14 -14.91 -3.90
C ASP A 110 -5.47 -14.20 -5.23
N THR A 111 -6.75 -13.94 -5.50
CA THR A 111 -7.19 -13.56 -6.85
C THR A 111 -6.94 -12.10 -7.22
N ASP A 112 -6.43 -11.27 -6.33
CA ASP A 112 -5.99 -9.90 -6.59
C ASP A 112 -4.48 -9.73 -6.43
N ASP A 113 -3.76 -10.84 -6.19
CA ASP A 113 -2.30 -10.89 -6.21
C ASP A 113 -1.77 -11.15 -7.61
N PHE A 114 -0.67 -10.47 -7.96
CA PHE A 114 0.01 -10.61 -9.23
C PHE A 114 1.51 -10.81 -9.04
N LEU A 115 2.11 -11.62 -9.93
CA LEU A 115 3.55 -11.79 -10.04
C LEU A 115 3.98 -11.47 -11.47
N ILE A 116 4.95 -10.59 -11.61
CA ILE A 116 5.70 -10.35 -12.83
C ILE A 116 7.10 -10.93 -12.62
N GLU A 117 7.53 -11.78 -13.53
CA GLU A 117 8.82 -12.42 -13.48
C GLU A 117 9.54 -12.29 -14.82
N VAL A 118 10.80 -11.85 -14.81
CA VAL A 118 11.67 -11.90 -15.99
C VAL A 118 12.79 -12.86 -15.71
N GLN A 119 12.92 -13.87 -16.57
CA GLN A 119 13.90 -14.92 -16.46
C GLN A 119 14.99 -14.79 -17.53
N GLY A 120 16.26 -14.91 -17.11
CA GLY A 120 17.43 -14.93 -17.97
C GLY A 120 17.46 -13.73 -18.93
N HIS A 121 17.05 -12.55 -18.48
CA HIS A 121 17.09 -11.30 -19.24
C HIS A 121 16.32 -11.31 -20.57
N THR A 122 15.49 -12.33 -20.83
CA THR A 122 14.86 -12.55 -22.13
C THR A 122 13.38 -12.82 -22.09
N THR A 123 12.88 -13.43 -21.02
CA THR A 123 11.52 -13.95 -20.98
C THR A 123 10.73 -13.35 -19.82
N ILE A 124 9.68 -12.60 -20.14
CA ILE A 124 8.74 -12.13 -19.12
C ILE A 124 7.57 -13.12 -19.01
N ASN A 125 7.23 -13.45 -17.79
CA ASN A 125 6.07 -14.23 -17.41
C ASN A 125 5.21 -13.41 -16.44
N THR A 126 3.90 -13.56 -16.53
CA THR A 126 2.95 -12.95 -15.60
C THR A 126 2.04 -14.00 -15.02
N TYR A 127 1.71 -13.83 -13.75
CA TYR A 127 0.89 -14.77 -13.03
C TYR A 127 -0.14 -14.01 -12.19
N LYS A 128 -1.22 -14.72 -11.89
CA LYS A 128 -2.25 -14.27 -10.96
C LYS A 128 -2.45 -15.31 -9.88
N GLY A 129 -2.65 -14.89 -8.65
CA GLY A 129 -2.96 -15.78 -7.54
C GLY A 129 -4.32 -16.46 -7.72
N ASN A 130 -4.48 -17.64 -7.13
CA ASN A 130 -5.70 -18.44 -7.19
C ASN A 130 -6.17 -19.00 -5.84
N GLY A 131 -5.59 -18.48 -4.74
CA GLY A 131 -5.87 -18.89 -3.37
C GLY A 131 -5.02 -20.08 -2.88
N THR A 132 -4.22 -20.69 -3.76
CA THR A 132 -3.33 -21.81 -3.41
C THR A 132 -1.92 -21.67 -4.00
N GLY A 133 -1.70 -20.70 -4.86
CA GLY A 133 -0.45 -20.42 -5.56
C GLY A 133 -0.71 -19.59 -6.82
N TRP A 134 0.23 -19.62 -7.74
CA TRP A 134 0.23 -18.84 -8.96
C TRP A 134 -0.37 -19.59 -10.15
N ALA A 135 -1.20 -18.91 -10.92
CA ALA A 135 -1.71 -19.35 -12.21
C ALA A 135 -1.14 -18.45 -13.32
N PRO A 136 -0.54 -19.01 -14.39
CA PRO A 136 0.01 -18.19 -15.45
C PRO A 136 -1.08 -17.45 -16.20
N ILE A 137 -0.82 -16.19 -16.56
CA ILE A 137 -1.62 -15.37 -17.45
C ILE A 137 -0.73 -14.89 -18.61
N THR A 138 -1.34 -14.60 -19.77
CA THR A 138 -0.56 -14.10 -20.91
C THR A 138 -0.21 -12.63 -20.68
N PRO A 139 1.07 -12.22 -20.75
CA PRO A 139 1.44 -10.80 -20.59
C PRO A 139 0.77 -9.91 -21.63
N ASP A 140 0.22 -8.79 -21.19
CA ASP A 140 -0.24 -7.75 -22.11
C ASP A 140 0.88 -6.73 -22.38
N PHE A 141 1.54 -6.87 -23.54
CA PHE A 141 2.62 -5.98 -23.96
C PHE A 141 2.16 -4.59 -24.41
N GLN A 142 0.86 -4.31 -24.41
CA GLN A 142 0.37 -2.92 -24.56
C GLN A 142 0.40 -2.18 -23.23
N GLU A 143 0.25 -2.90 -22.13
CA GLU A 143 0.28 -2.38 -20.77
C GLU A 143 1.70 -2.45 -20.18
N ILE A 144 2.36 -3.60 -20.31
CA ILE A 144 3.66 -3.86 -19.68
C ILE A 144 4.79 -3.61 -20.68
N THR A 145 5.68 -2.70 -20.32
CA THR A 145 6.94 -2.47 -21.02
C THR A 145 8.09 -2.70 -20.04
N TRP A 146 9.10 -3.45 -20.45
CA TRP A 146 10.27 -3.70 -19.62
C TRP A 146 11.54 -3.71 -20.46
N ALA A 147 12.67 -3.46 -19.80
CA ALA A 147 14.02 -3.62 -20.35
C ALA A 147 15.01 -3.83 -19.21
N ASP A 148 16.08 -4.53 -19.49
CA ASP A 148 17.25 -4.58 -18.63
C ASP A 148 18.55 -4.52 -19.44
N SER A 149 19.62 -4.08 -18.81
CA SER A 149 20.94 -4.10 -19.40
C SER A 149 22.03 -3.94 -18.33
N ILE A 150 23.26 -4.30 -18.72
CA ILE A 150 24.45 -4.02 -17.90
C ILE A 150 24.83 -2.54 -18.14
N THR A 151 24.78 -1.75 -17.06
CA THR A 151 25.04 -0.31 -17.10
C THR A 151 25.72 0.17 -15.81
N THR A 152 25.95 1.46 -15.71
CA THR A 152 26.41 2.12 -14.48
C THR A 152 25.33 3.08 -13.99
N THR A 153 25.22 3.25 -12.68
CA THR A 153 24.27 4.17 -12.05
C THR A 153 24.97 5.19 -11.16
N PRO A 154 24.32 6.26 -10.71
CA PRO A 154 24.90 7.19 -9.74
C PRO A 154 25.35 6.54 -8.43
N TRP A 155 24.80 5.38 -8.12
CA TRP A 155 25.08 4.66 -6.87
C TRP A 155 26.23 3.65 -7.01
N ASN A 156 26.50 3.19 -8.24
CA ASN A 156 27.60 2.29 -8.51
C ASN A 156 28.23 2.56 -9.88
N ALA A 157 29.51 2.95 -9.87
CA ALA A 157 30.28 3.23 -11.09
C ALA A 157 30.79 1.97 -11.81
N SER A 158 30.70 0.78 -11.20
CA SER A 158 30.99 -0.48 -11.86
C SER A 158 29.78 -0.91 -12.68
N ALA A 159 29.99 -1.51 -13.84
CA ALA A 159 28.92 -2.03 -14.66
C ALA A 159 28.21 -3.20 -13.96
N HIS A 160 26.88 -3.17 -13.92
CA HIS A 160 26.02 -4.13 -13.25
C HIS A 160 24.63 -4.13 -13.92
N TRP A 161 23.80 -5.11 -13.59
CA TRP A 161 22.45 -5.18 -14.12
C TRP A 161 21.52 -4.11 -13.55
N MET A 162 20.79 -3.47 -14.43
CA MET A 162 19.68 -2.58 -14.12
C MET A 162 18.44 -3.05 -14.87
N PHE A 163 17.33 -3.17 -14.18
CA PHE A 163 16.03 -3.56 -14.73
C PHE A 163 15.03 -2.43 -14.57
N GLU A 164 14.22 -2.25 -15.58
CA GLU A 164 13.09 -1.31 -15.59
C GLU A 164 11.83 -1.99 -16.07
N LEU A 165 10.73 -1.65 -15.44
CA LEU A 165 9.39 -2.08 -15.84
C LEU A 165 8.42 -0.94 -15.67
N ARG A 166 7.53 -0.77 -16.65
CA ARG A 166 6.39 0.13 -16.57
C ARG A 166 5.11 -0.64 -16.87
N ASP A 167 4.12 -0.45 -16.00
CA ASP A 167 2.72 -0.76 -16.24
C ASP A 167 1.98 0.55 -16.54
N THR A 168 1.25 0.61 -17.65
CA THR A 168 0.58 1.83 -18.13
C THR A 168 -0.86 1.96 -17.69
N ASP A 169 -1.48 0.91 -17.13
CA ASP A 169 -2.88 0.92 -16.69
C ASP A 169 -3.10 0.11 -15.41
N ARG A 170 -2.59 0.61 -14.30
CA ARG A 170 -2.70 -0.03 -12.99
C ARG A 170 -4.14 -0.21 -12.46
N GLU A 171 -5.13 0.50 -13.01
CA GLU A 171 -6.51 0.46 -12.50
C GLU A 171 -7.41 -0.49 -13.29
N GLN A 172 -7.27 -0.48 -14.61
CA GLN A 172 -8.15 -1.21 -15.52
C GLN A 172 -7.43 -2.35 -16.24
N GLY A 173 -6.09 -2.35 -16.17
CA GLY A 173 -5.23 -3.30 -16.85
C GLY A 173 -5.30 -4.72 -16.33
N GLN A 174 -4.48 -5.57 -16.92
CA GLN A 174 -4.35 -6.97 -16.55
C GLN A 174 -3.80 -7.13 -15.13
N ILE A 175 -2.80 -6.28 -14.77
CA ILE A 175 -2.20 -6.23 -13.45
C ILE A 175 -2.80 -5.02 -12.74
N LYS A 176 -3.70 -5.29 -11.82
CA LYS A 176 -4.35 -4.23 -11.05
C LYS A 176 -3.54 -3.92 -9.81
N ILE A 177 -3.13 -2.68 -9.71
CA ILE A 177 -2.51 -2.14 -8.50
C ILE A 177 -3.54 -1.17 -7.92
N GLY A 178 -4.25 -1.61 -6.89
CA GLY A 178 -5.29 -0.83 -6.23
C GLY A 178 -4.77 0.48 -5.62
N ASP A 179 -5.68 1.21 -4.96
CA ASP A 179 -5.29 2.33 -4.12
C ASP A 179 -4.53 1.82 -2.88
N ALA A 180 -3.57 2.60 -2.40
CA ALA A 180 -2.82 2.22 -1.21
C ALA A 180 -3.77 2.05 0.02
N PRO A 181 -3.46 1.13 0.95
CA PRO A 181 -2.23 0.35 1.00
C PRO A 181 -2.23 -0.85 0.07
N ASN A 182 -1.07 -1.15 -0.53
CA ASN A 182 -0.85 -2.35 -1.35
C ASN A 182 0.29 -3.16 -0.76
N GLY A 183 0.27 -4.48 -0.93
CA GLY A 183 1.42 -5.33 -0.67
C GLY A 183 2.40 -5.28 -1.84
N LEU A 184 3.71 -5.26 -1.55
CA LEU A 184 4.75 -5.28 -2.56
C LEU A 184 5.92 -6.15 -2.12
N ARG A 185 6.39 -7.01 -3.02
CA ARG A 185 7.69 -7.64 -2.95
C ARG A 185 8.46 -7.37 -4.24
N VAL A 186 9.71 -6.95 -4.10
CA VAL A 186 10.64 -6.79 -5.22
C VAL A 186 11.84 -7.66 -4.95
N ALA A 187 12.28 -8.46 -5.94
CA ALA A 187 13.45 -9.31 -5.77
C ALA A 187 14.28 -9.40 -7.05
N ALA A 188 15.58 -9.59 -6.84
CA ALA A 188 16.57 -9.93 -7.84
C ALA A 188 17.33 -11.18 -7.38
N TYR A 189 17.49 -12.14 -8.27
CA TYR A 189 18.24 -13.37 -8.02
C TYR A 189 19.37 -13.50 -9.04
N ASP A 190 20.56 -13.76 -8.56
CA ASP A 190 21.78 -14.05 -9.32
C ASP A 190 22.04 -15.56 -9.25
N ALA A 191 21.95 -16.20 -10.40
CA ALA A 191 22.14 -17.64 -10.53
C ALA A 191 23.61 -18.07 -10.38
N SER A 192 24.54 -17.18 -10.71
CA SER A 192 25.98 -17.48 -10.64
C SER A 192 26.45 -17.61 -9.18
N THR A 193 25.91 -16.81 -8.28
CA THR A 193 26.23 -16.81 -6.85
C THR A 193 25.18 -17.50 -5.98
N ASN A 194 24.02 -17.86 -6.57
CA ASN A 194 22.85 -18.41 -5.88
C ASN A 194 22.40 -17.50 -4.73
N THR A 195 22.30 -16.20 -5.02
CA THR A 195 21.89 -15.20 -4.02
C THR A 195 20.64 -14.46 -4.45
N THR A 196 19.75 -14.22 -3.50
CA THR A 196 18.56 -13.40 -3.68
C THR A 196 18.68 -12.12 -2.85
N SER A 197 18.37 -10.99 -3.47
CA SER A 197 18.12 -9.72 -2.79
C SER A 197 16.64 -9.42 -2.89
N SER A 198 15.97 -9.17 -1.77
CA SER A 198 14.53 -8.89 -1.76
C SER A 198 14.16 -7.74 -0.82
N TRP A 199 13.07 -7.09 -1.14
CA TRP A 199 12.32 -6.20 -0.27
C TRP A 199 10.85 -6.66 -0.23
N ALA A 200 10.24 -6.89 0.93
CA ALA A 200 10.88 -6.89 2.26
C ALA A 200 11.94 -8.00 2.37
N PRO A 201 13.00 -7.83 3.21
CA PRO A 201 13.99 -8.88 3.41
C PRO A 201 13.34 -10.19 3.86
N ASP A 202 13.87 -11.30 3.38
CA ASP A 202 13.39 -12.66 3.66
C ASP A 202 11.92 -12.93 3.26
N SER A 203 11.34 -12.05 2.42
CA SER A 203 10.00 -12.27 1.90
C SER A 203 9.97 -13.40 0.88
N ASP A 204 8.91 -14.20 0.95
CA ASP A 204 8.64 -15.31 0.03
C ASP A 204 7.63 -14.86 -1.03
N ALA A 205 7.91 -15.17 -2.31
CA ALA A 205 7.01 -14.84 -3.41
C ALA A 205 5.63 -15.52 -3.29
N ASP A 206 5.58 -16.68 -2.63
CA ASP A 206 4.36 -17.47 -2.45
C ASP A 206 3.58 -17.10 -1.18
N VAL A 207 4.08 -16.16 -0.34
CA VAL A 207 3.49 -15.84 0.96
C VAL A 207 3.28 -14.32 1.09
N PRO A 208 2.15 -13.77 0.60
CA PRO A 208 1.87 -12.32 0.58
C PRO A 208 1.97 -11.63 1.93
N SER A 209 1.66 -12.30 3.04
CA SER A 209 1.83 -11.74 4.39
C SER A 209 3.27 -11.42 4.77
N THR A 210 4.27 -11.85 3.99
CA THR A 210 5.69 -11.52 4.19
C THR A 210 6.14 -10.30 3.40
N TRP A 211 5.33 -9.81 2.46
CA TRP A 211 5.68 -8.68 1.59
C TRP A 211 5.63 -7.36 2.36
N GLY A 212 6.33 -6.36 1.87
CA GLY A 212 6.27 -5.01 2.42
C GLY A 212 4.98 -4.30 2.00
N VAL A 213 4.76 -3.11 2.55
CA VAL A 213 3.53 -2.32 2.34
C VAL A 213 3.85 -1.00 1.66
N ILE A 214 3.19 -0.72 0.55
CA ILE A 214 3.11 0.64 0.00
C ILE A 214 2.00 1.35 0.76
N ALA A 215 2.37 2.27 1.64
CA ALA A 215 1.41 2.90 2.54
C ALA A 215 0.61 4.02 1.88
N ASN A 216 1.16 4.67 0.86
CA ASN A 216 0.54 5.80 0.19
C ASN A 216 1.18 6.08 -1.19
N TYR A 217 0.40 6.64 -2.11
CA TYR A 217 0.85 7.13 -3.42
C TYR A 217 1.05 8.65 -3.48
N ASP A 218 0.58 9.41 -2.49
CA ASP A 218 0.72 10.86 -2.46
C ASP A 218 1.03 11.34 -1.03
N PRO A 219 2.21 11.94 -0.80
CA PRO A 219 2.55 12.46 0.51
C PRO A 219 1.67 13.62 0.98
N GLU A 220 0.96 14.32 0.09
CA GLU A 220 0.04 15.39 0.45
C GLU A 220 -1.35 14.89 0.89
N ALA A 221 -1.70 13.65 0.52
CA ALA A 221 -3.02 13.06 0.81
C ALA A 221 -3.09 12.25 2.11
N TYR A 222 -1.99 12.14 2.87
CA TYR A 222 -1.95 11.29 4.06
C TYR A 222 -2.72 11.88 5.25
N ILE A 223 -4.04 11.81 5.18
CA ILE A 223 -4.87 11.63 6.37
C ILE A 223 -5.28 10.16 6.37
N PRO A 224 -4.83 9.33 7.32
CA PRO A 224 -5.30 7.96 7.40
C PRO A 224 -6.82 7.99 7.50
N GLU A 225 -7.52 7.58 6.43
CA GLU A 225 -8.99 7.66 6.41
C GLU A 225 -9.60 6.88 7.59
N GLY A 226 -8.99 5.78 7.97
CA GLY A 226 -9.38 5.03 9.16
C GLY A 226 -9.25 5.82 10.47
N PHE A 227 -8.24 6.67 10.60
CA PHE A 227 -8.05 7.50 11.78
C PHE A 227 -9.06 8.65 11.83
N SER A 228 -9.38 9.24 10.69
CA SER A 228 -10.37 10.32 10.53
C SER A 228 -11.79 9.83 10.88
N ILE A 229 -12.21 8.67 10.40
CA ILE A 229 -13.53 8.09 10.69
C ILE A 229 -13.64 7.69 12.16
N VAL A 230 -12.64 7.02 12.72
CA VAL A 230 -12.62 6.64 14.14
C VAL A 230 -12.65 7.87 15.04
N PHE A 231 -11.90 8.92 14.69
CA PHE A 231 -11.88 10.17 15.45
C PHE A 231 -13.21 10.93 15.37
N LEU A 232 -13.85 10.97 14.19
CA LEU A 232 -15.18 11.54 13.99
C LEU A 232 -16.26 10.77 14.76
N VAL A 233 -16.21 9.44 14.75
CA VAL A 233 -17.14 8.59 15.51
C VAL A 233 -16.93 8.77 17.01
N LEU A 234 -15.69 8.88 17.49
CA LEU A 234 -15.38 9.16 18.89
C LEU A 234 -15.89 10.56 19.31
N LEU A 235 -15.61 11.59 18.52
CA LEU A 235 -16.09 12.96 18.79
C LEU A 235 -17.61 13.03 18.79
N SER A 236 -18.28 12.41 17.84
CA SER A 236 -19.74 12.38 17.78
C SER A 236 -20.35 11.63 18.97
N SER A 237 -19.74 10.53 19.37
CA SER A 237 -20.15 9.75 20.56
C SER A 237 -20.02 10.56 21.85
N VAL A 238 -18.89 11.27 22.02
CA VAL A 238 -18.67 12.17 23.17
C VAL A 238 -19.69 13.32 23.16
N ALA A 239 -19.94 13.95 21.99
CA ALA A 239 -20.90 15.03 21.85
C ALA A 239 -22.32 14.58 22.24
N VAL A 240 -22.73 13.36 21.85
CA VAL A 240 -24.03 12.79 22.23
C VAL A 240 -24.09 12.58 23.74
N VAL A 241 -23.09 11.98 24.36
CA VAL A 241 -23.05 11.73 25.81
C VAL A 241 -23.11 13.04 26.61
N VAL A 242 -22.31 14.03 26.18
CA VAL A 242 -22.31 15.37 26.81
C VAL A 242 -23.65 16.06 26.65
N SER A 243 -24.28 15.98 25.48
CA SER A 243 -25.62 16.57 25.24
C SER A 243 -26.67 15.92 26.13
N PHE A 244 -26.68 14.61 26.30
CA PHE A 244 -27.58 13.91 27.23
C PHE A 244 -27.34 14.33 28.67
N TYR A 245 -26.10 14.51 29.09
CA TYR A 245 -25.75 14.95 30.43
C TYR A 245 -26.31 16.36 30.74
N PHE A 246 -26.15 17.31 29.82
CA PHE A 246 -26.66 18.64 29.97
C PHE A 246 -28.20 18.73 29.90
N MET A 247 -28.84 17.94 29.02
CA MET A 247 -30.31 17.87 28.98
C MET A 247 -30.89 17.36 30.31
N ARG A 248 -30.20 16.38 30.94
CA ARG A 248 -30.66 15.80 32.21
C ARG A 248 -30.48 16.77 33.42
N LYS A 249 -29.53 17.69 33.33
CA LYS A 249 -29.24 18.69 34.36
C LYS A 249 -30.03 20.02 34.20
N ARG A 250 -30.80 20.17 33.14
CA ARG A 250 -31.66 21.37 33.03
C ARG A 250 -32.59 21.42 34.23
N PRO A 251 -32.54 22.51 35.08
CA PRO A 251 -33.47 22.65 36.15
C PRO A 251 -34.88 22.73 35.56
N LYS A 252 -35.83 22.02 36.18
CA LYS A 252 -37.25 22.14 35.82
C LYS A 252 -37.56 23.64 36.01
N THR A 253 -37.67 24.40 34.93
CA THR A 253 -38.16 25.78 34.97
C THR A 253 -39.44 25.78 35.73
N ALA A 254 -39.45 26.47 36.88
CA ALA A 254 -40.64 26.65 37.67
C ALA A 254 -41.72 27.22 36.74
N ARG A 255 -42.84 26.49 36.64
CA ARG A 255 -44.02 27.00 35.96
C ARG A 255 -44.38 28.29 36.68
N TYR A 256 -44.23 29.38 36.02
CA TYR A 256 -44.74 30.66 36.47
C TYR A 256 -46.25 30.48 36.56
N SER A 257 -46.76 30.37 37.79
CA SER A 257 -48.16 30.45 38.10
C SER A 257 -48.59 31.89 37.77
N SER A 258 -49.29 32.04 36.67
CA SER A 258 -49.98 33.32 36.37
C SER A 258 -51.01 33.57 37.44
N ALA A 259 -50.66 34.41 38.40
CA ALA A 259 -51.61 34.90 39.40
C ALA A 259 -52.70 35.67 38.67
N LYS A 260 -53.92 35.11 38.77
CA LYS A 260 -55.16 35.81 38.44
C LYS A 260 -55.23 37.12 39.25
N THR A 261 -54.95 38.21 38.65
CA THR A 261 -55.34 39.55 39.23
C THR A 261 -56.83 39.66 38.98
N ALA A 262 -57.62 39.47 40.03
CA ALA A 262 -59.01 39.81 40.07
C ALA A 262 -59.06 41.33 40.20
N ILE A 263 -59.49 42.01 39.16
CA ILE A 263 -59.92 43.39 39.25
C ILE A 263 -61.37 43.41 39.65
N ASN A 264 -61.56 43.67 40.92
CA ASN A 264 -62.81 44.23 41.42
C ASN A 264 -62.75 45.78 41.29
N THR A 265 -63.62 46.32 40.47
CA THR A 265 -64.11 47.71 40.65
C THR A 265 -65.51 47.80 40.03
N LEU A 266 -66.37 48.02 40.89
CA LEU A 266 -67.56 48.96 40.90
C LEU A 266 -68.28 49.13 39.58
#